data_9fb7d9bb193c20ecea53fde16992b80f
#
_entry.id   9fb7d9bb193c20ecea53fde16992b80f
#
_cell.length_a   1.000
_cell.length_b   1.000
_cell.length_c   1.000
_cell.angle_alpha   90.00
_cell.angle_beta   90.00
_cell.angle_gamma   90.00
#
_symmetry.space_group_name_H-M   'P 1'
#
loop_
_entity.id
_entity.type
_entity.pdbx_description
1 polymer ?
#
loop_
_entity_poly.entity_id
_entity_poly.type
_entity_poly.pdbx_seq_one_letter_code
_entity_poly.pdbx_strand_id
1 'polypeptide(L)' 'MTETIWKFEQLRAGQIYNQVMFNTREEAENFAAQMNRVEPDLFWRIEPVEARTWWN' A
#
# COMPACT_ATOMS: atom_id res chain seq x y z
N MET A 1 -7.71 -19.85 -9.05
CA MET A 1 -6.48 -19.08 -9.11
C MET A 1 -6.49 -17.94 -8.10
N THR A 2 -5.39 -17.76 -7.40
CA THR A 2 -5.30 -16.71 -6.40
C THR A 2 -4.76 -15.44 -7.04
N GLU A 3 -5.48 -14.36 -6.87
CA GLU A 3 -5.01 -13.06 -7.35
C GLU A 3 -4.24 -12.36 -6.24
N THR A 4 -3.21 -11.64 -6.63
CA THR A 4 -2.43 -10.85 -5.71
C THR A 4 -2.82 -9.39 -5.84
N ILE A 5 -3.13 -8.79 -4.71
CA ILE A 5 -3.35 -7.35 -4.62
C ILE A 5 -2.16 -6.76 -3.89
N TRP A 6 -1.83 -5.53 -4.18
CA TRP A 6 -0.72 -4.86 -3.53
C TRP A 6 -1.25 -3.81 -2.57
N LYS A 7 -0.95 -4.03 -1.31
CA LYS A 7 -1.43 -3.14 -0.24
C LYS A 7 -0.37 -2.10 0.05
N PHE A 8 -0.74 -0.84 -0.09
CA PHE A 8 0.10 0.29 0.28
C PHE A 8 -0.39 0.83 1.62
N GLU A 9 0.52 0.98 2.56
CA GLU A 9 0.20 1.54 3.87
C GLU A 9 1.12 2.70 4.18
N GLN A 10 0.55 3.77 4.71
CA GLN A 10 1.33 4.86 5.26
C GLN A 10 1.24 4.78 6.77
N LEU A 11 2.38 4.96 7.43
CA LEU A 11 2.46 4.83 8.87
C LEU A 11 2.94 6.13 9.48
N ARG A 12 2.34 6.48 10.60
CA ARG A 12 2.70 7.66 11.35
C ARG A 12 2.77 7.27 12.82
N ALA A 13 3.96 7.48 13.43
CA ALA A 13 4.18 7.14 14.83
C ALA A 13 3.82 5.68 15.13
N GLY A 14 4.13 4.77 14.17
CA GLY A 14 3.89 3.35 14.34
C GLY A 14 2.46 2.90 14.10
N GLN A 15 1.58 3.81 13.70
CA GLN A 15 0.18 3.48 13.43
C GLN A 15 -0.14 3.67 11.97
N ILE A 16 -1.09 2.88 11.47
CA ILE A 16 -1.53 3.00 10.09
C ILE A 16 -2.32 4.28 9.93
N TYR A 17 -1.82 5.15 9.07
CA TYR A 17 -2.44 6.43 8.80
C TYR A 17 -3.36 6.35 7.58
N ASN A 18 -2.95 5.58 6.57
CA ASN A 18 -3.70 5.43 5.34
C ASN A 18 -3.39 4.08 4.73
N GLN A 19 -4.37 3.52 4.01
CA GLN A 19 -4.21 2.22 3.40
C GLN A 19 -4.95 2.21 2.06
N VAL A 20 -4.25 1.80 1.01
CA VAL A 20 -4.83 1.78 -0.34
C VAL A 20 -4.44 0.46 -1.01
N MET A 21 -5.37 -0.10 -1.79
CA MET A 21 -5.13 -1.34 -2.52
C MET A 21 -4.93 -1.06 -4.01
N PHE A 22 -4.00 -1.79 -4.60
CA PHE A 22 -3.70 -1.68 -6.02
C PHE A 22 -3.67 -3.05 -6.66
N ASN A 23 -3.93 -3.09 -7.95
CA ASN A 23 -3.91 -4.34 -8.71
C ASN A 23 -2.50 -4.79 -9.06
N THR A 24 -1.57 -3.86 -9.22
CA THR A 24 -0.20 -4.18 -9.57
C THR A 24 0.76 -3.48 -8.63
N ARG A 25 1.95 -4.07 -8.52
CA ARG A 25 3.01 -3.49 -7.72
C ARG A 25 3.44 -2.13 -8.26
N GLU A 26 3.48 -2.02 -9.58
CA GLU A 26 3.89 -0.78 -10.22
C GLU A 26 2.97 0.38 -9.84
N GLU A 27 1.67 0.12 -9.82
CA GLU A 27 0.71 1.14 -9.40
C GLU A 27 0.96 1.57 -7.95
N ALA A 28 1.20 0.59 -7.08
CA ALA A 28 1.46 0.88 -5.68
C ALA A 28 2.74 1.70 -5.52
N GLU A 29 3.79 1.35 -6.26
CA GLU A 29 5.06 2.08 -6.18
C GLU A 29 4.93 3.50 -6.72
N ASN A 30 4.16 3.69 -7.78
CA ASN A 30 3.93 5.02 -8.32
C ASN A 30 3.18 5.89 -7.33
N PHE A 31 2.18 5.30 -6.67
CA PHE A 31 1.43 6.02 -5.66
C PHE A 31 2.32 6.39 -4.47
N ALA A 32 3.16 5.44 -4.05
CA ALA A 32 4.09 5.68 -2.95
C ALA A 32 5.04 6.84 -3.25
N ALA A 33 5.54 6.90 -4.49
CA ALA A 33 6.43 7.98 -4.90
C ALA A 33 5.72 9.33 -4.82
N GLN A 34 4.46 9.38 -5.23
CA GLN A 34 3.69 10.62 -5.17
C GLN A 34 3.44 11.04 -3.73
N MET A 35 3.05 10.09 -2.89
CA MET A 35 2.78 10.38 -1.49
C MET A 35 4.04 10.81 -0.75
N ASN A 36 5.16 10.21 -1.09
CA ASN A 36 6.42 10.57 -0.47
C ASN A 36 6.84 12.01 -0.78
N ARG A 37 6.42 12.52 -1.93
CA ARG A 37 6.68 13.91 -2.29
C ARG A 37 5.80 14.87 -1.49
N VAL A 38 4.57 14.46 -1.23
CA VAL A 38 3.61 15.30 -0.50
C VAL A 38 3.88 15.27 0.99
N GLU A 39 4.17 14.09 1.52
CA GLU A 39 4.39 13.91 2.95
C GLU A 39 5.63 13.05 3.20
N PRO A 40 6.82 13.63 3.08
CA PRO A 40 8.06 12.87 3.22
C PRO A 40 8.32 12.38 4.65
N ASP A 41 7.59 12.90 5.63
CA ASP A 41 7.77 12.51 7.02
C ASP A 41 7.06 11.20 7.39
N LEU A 42 6.19 10.71 6.52
CA LEU A 42 5.48 9.48 6.77
C LEU A 42 6.26 8.29 6.22
N PHE A 43 6.23 7.20 6.96
CA PHE A 43 6.76 5.93 6.46
C PHE A 43 5.70 5.25 5.63
N TRP A 44 6.14 4.38 4.73
CA TRP A 44 5.21 3.63 3.91
C TRP A 44 5.78 2.25 3.63
N ARG A 45 4.90 1.33 3.29
CA ARG A 45 5.32 0.01 2.86
C ARG A 45 4.31 -0.56 1.88
N ILE A 46 4.78 -1.48 1.05
CA ILE A 46 3.97 -2.16 0.05
C ILE A 46 4.11 -3.65 0.31
N GLU A 47 2.98 -4.35 0.37
CA GLU A 47 2.96 -5.79 0.62
C GLU A 47 2.04 -6.49 -0.36
N PRO A 48 2.43 -7.68 -0.85
CA PRO A 48 1.50 -8.51 -1.61
C PRO A 48 0.51 -9.17 -0.66
N VAL A 49 -0.76 -9.17 -1.03
CA VAL A 49 -1.83 -9.76 -0.24
C VAL A 49 -2.70 -10.59 -1.16
N GLU A 50 -3.16 -11.74 -0.68
CA GLU A 50 -4.11 -12.54 -1.45
C GLU A 50 -5.47 -11.85 -1.45
N ALA A 51 -6.02 -11.66 -2.65
CA ALA A 51 -7.32 -11.02 -2.79
C ALA A 51 -8.40 -11.77 -2.00
N ARG A 52 -8.31 -13.09 -2.00
CA ARG A 52 -9.28 -13.94 -1.29
C ARG A 52 -9.29 -13.64 0.21
N THR A 53 -8.11 -13.49 0.79
CA THR A 53 -8.00 -13.19 2.22
C THR A 53 -8.60 -11.83 2.53
N TRP A 54 -8.43 -10.91 1.63
CA TRP A 54 -8.92 -9.56 1.83
C TRP A 54 -10.44 -9.46 1.79
N TRP A 55 -11.08 -10.31 0.97
CA TRP A 55 -12.52 -10.26 0.80
C TRP A 55 -13.31 -11.00 1.88
N ASN A 56 -12.64 -11.70 2.73
CA ASN A 56 -13.29 -12.35 3.88
C ASN A 56 -13.49 -11.36 5.05
#